data_f815f1a7ec049d09f4998a7c2680d2e2
#
_entry.id   f815f1a7ec049d09f4998a7c2680d2e2
#
_cell.length_a   1.000
_cell.length_b   1.000
_cell.length_c   1.000
_cell.angle_alpha   90.00
_cell.angle_beta   90.00
_cell.angle_gamma   90.00
#
_symmetry.space_group_name_H-M   'P 1'
#
loop_
_entity.id
_entity.type
_entity.pdbx_description
1 polymer ?
#
loop_
_entity_poly.entity_id
_entity_poly.type
_entity_poly.pdbx_seq_one_letter_code
_entity_poly.pdbx_strand_id
1 'polypeptide(L)'
;MKLNLDTIPPERLALLDSAQLYQGSHEGRGGPDCKHCARELLHEVVTGVHADATPPGCSVMLSILPPINDGPWRDDAHRTEVIRPYLRKMLLLDPALDEKRTYALIDHVYRNVLPDVCDALKLDKHGSALRALAPIVDHQSALAALAALAASATLDARAASWERGVRIVLDLICTEE
;
A
#
# COMPACT_ATOMS: atom_id res chain seq x y z
N MET A 1 -5.92 11.99 16.45
CA MET A 1 -5.77 13.48 16.33
C MET A 1 -5.03 13.72 15.01
N LYS A 2 -5.60 14.52 14.15
CA LYS A 2 -5.00 14.85 12.85
C LYS A 2 -3.70 15.64 13.03
N LEU A 3 -2.67 15.34 12.24
CA LEU A 3 -1.41 16.08 12.26
C LEU A 3 -1.66 17.55 11.84
N ASN A 4 -1.06 18.49 12.59
CA ASN A 4 -1.07 19.91 12.22
C ASN A 4 0.24 20.25 11.50
N LEU A 5 0.17 20.53 10.19
CA LEU A 5 1.34 20.86 9.38
C LEU A 5 1.98 22.20 9.78
N ASP A 6 1.22 23.12 10.40
CA ASP A 6 1.75 24.42 10.85
C ASP A 6 2.77 24.28 11.99
N THR A 7 2.83 23.12 12.62
CA THR A 7 3.84 22.81 13.66
C THR A 7 5.15 22.29 13.09
N ILE A 8 5.18 21.97 11.79
CA ILE A 8 6.36 21.45 11.11
C ILE A 8 7.15 22.62 10.51
N PRO A 9 8.46 22.72 10.76
CA PRO A 9 9.30 23.75 10.16
C PRO A 9 9.17 23.79 8.63
N PRO A 10 9.06 25.00 8.02
CA PRO A 10 8.87 25.14 6.56
C PRO A 10 9.95 24.45 5.72
N GLU A 11 11.21 24.48 6.19
CA GLU A 11 12.34 23.83 5.52
C GLU A 11 12.18 22.31 5.46
N ARG A 12 11.58 21.69 6.47
CA ARG A 12 11.26 20.26 6.44
C ARG A 12 10.08 19.96 5.52
N LEU A 13 9.06 20.80 5.52
CA LEU A 13 7.94 20.64 4.57
C LEU A 13 8.40 20.77 3.12
N ALA A 14 9.41 21.61 2.85
CA ALA A 14 9.97 21.76 1.51
C ALA A 14 10.62 20.48 0.97
N LEU A 15 11.06 19.56 1.84
CA LEU A 15 11.59 18.25 1.41
C LEU A 15 10.54 17.44 0.65
N LEU A 16 9.24 17.57 0.97
CA LEU A 16 8.17 16.87 0.25
C LEU A 16 8.12 17.25 -1.23
N ASP A 17 8.52 18.48 -1.56
CA ASP A 17 8.44 19.02 -2.90
C ASP A 17 9.76 18.84 -3.68
N SER A 18 10.91 18.68 -2.98
CA SER A 18 12.25 18.65 -3.58
C SER A 18 12.94 17.30 -3.55
N ALA A 19 12.72 16.47 -2.51
CA ALA A 19 13.44 15.20 -2.38
C ALA A 19 13.09 14.20 -3.48
N GLN A 20 14.10 13.50 -4.01
CA GLN A 20 13.91 12.36 -4.88
C GLN A 20 13.65 11.10 -4.03
N LEU A 21 12.70 10.25 -4.48
CA LEU A 21 12.40 8.99 -3.83
C LEU A 21 13.20 7.86 -4.44
N TYR A 22 13.73 6.99 -3.59
CA TYR A 22 14.53 5.82 -3.95
C TYR A 22 13.87 4.53 -3.48
N GLN A 23 14.22 3.41 -4.08
CA GLN A 23 13.76 2.08 -3.66
C GLN A 23 14.45 1.64 -2.38
N GLY A 24 13.73 0.91 -1.53
CA GLY A 24 14.25 0.35 -0.28
C GLY A 24 14.35 1.36 0.86
N SER A 25 14.91 0.91 1.96
CA SER A 25 15.24 1.76 3.10
C SER A 25 16.69 2.23 3.02
N HIS A 26 16.97 3.41 3.57
CA HIS A 26 18.27 4.06 3.46
C HIS A 26 18.79 4.45 4.83
N GLU A 27 20.07 4.20 5.06
CA GLU A 27 20.77 4.73 6.22
C GLU A 27 21.26 6.15 5.92
N GLY A 28 21.10 7.07 6.87
CA GLY A 28 21.56 8.44 6.71
C GLY A 28 21.26 9.33 7.90
N ARG A 29 21.75 10.56 7.84
CA ARG A 29 21.48 11.57 8.87
C ARG A 29 20.29 12.46 8.55
N GLY A 30 19.61 12.21 7.43
CA GLY A 30 18.55 13.04 6.91
C GLY A 30 19.05 14.28 6.13
N GLY A 31 18.11 15.09 5.66
CA GLY A 31 18.37 16.31 4.92
C GLY A 31 18.25 16.15 3.40
N PRO A 32 18.42 17.25 2.65
CA PRO A 32 18.10 17.30 1.21
C PRO A 32 18.99 16.41 0.34
N ASP A 33 20.20 16.11 0.78
CA ASP A 33 21.16 15.27 0.06
C ASP A 33 21.07 13.79 0.45
N CYS A 34 20.17 13.45 1.38
CA CYS A 34 19.95 12.07 1.81
C CYS A 34 19.03 11.35 0.82
N LYS A 35 19.26 10.04 0.66
CA LYS A 35 18.32 9.19 -0.05
C LYS A 35 17.14 8.87 0.87
N HIS A 36 15.93 8.91 0.33
CA HIS A 36 14.70 8.61 1.07
C HIS A 36 13.82 7.67 0.28
N CYS A 37 13.29 6.65 0.94
CA CYS A 37 12.01 6.10 0.50
C CYS A 37 10.85 7.01 0.92
N ALA A 38 9.66 6.78 0.40
CA ALA A 38 8.51 7.64 0.71
C ALA A 38 8.19 7.70 2.22
N ARG A 39 8.34 6.59 2.95
CA ARG A 39 8.07 6.53 4.40
C ARG A 39 9.13 7.24 5.23
N GLU A 40 10.41 7.06 4.90
CA GLU A 40 11.53 7.76 5.54
C GLU A 40 11.39 9.28 5.39
N LEU A 41 11.05 9.74 4.19
CA LEU A 41 10.83 11.16 3.93
C LEU A 41 9.71 11.73 4.81
N LEU A 42 8.56 11.04 4.90
CA LEU A 42 7.46 11.47 5.76
C LEU A 42 7.86 11.44 7.24
N HIS A 43 8.60 10.43 7.69
CA HIS A 43 9.09 10.36 9.07
C HIS A 43 10.01 11.54 9.39
N GLU A 44 10.98 11.83 8.53
CA GLU A 44 11.91 12.94 8.72
C GLU A 44 11.20 14.30 8.70
N VAL A 45 10.26 14.50 7.79
CA VAL A 45 9.48 15.75 7.73
C VAL A 45 8.75 16.01 9.06
N VAL A 46 8.12 14.98 9.64
CA VAL A 46 7.36 15.13 10.90
C VAL A 46 8.27 15.26 12.11
N THR A 47 9.27 14.38 12.24
CA THR A 47 10.06 14.23 13.46
C THR A 47 11.39 15.00 13.43
N GLY A 48 11.92 15.29 12.26
CA GLY A 48 13.29 15.79 12.07
C GLY A 48 14.35 14.69 12.16
N VAL A 49 13.94 13.43 12.19
CA VAL A 49 14.82 12.27 12.28
C VAL A 49 14.62 11.37 11.07
N HIS A 50 15.71 11.01 10.39
CA HIS A 50 15.66 10.04 9.30
C HIS A 50 15.48 8.63 9.86
N ALA A 51 14.36 8.00 9.57
CA ALA A 51 14.07 6.63 10.00
C ALA A 51 12.98 5.98 9.12
N ASP A 52 13.12 4.69 8.86
CA ASP A 52 12.11 3.90 8.15
C ASP A 52 10.98 3.48 9.09
N ALA A 53 10.19 4.47 9.52
CA ALA A 53 9.08 4.29 10.46
C ALA A 53 7.88 5.16 10.09
N THR A 54 6.69 4.74 10.51
CA THR A 54 5.50 5.59 10.42
C THR A 54 5.63 6.75 11.42
N PRO A 55 5.47 8.02 10.99
CA PRO A 55 5.58 9.15 11.88
C PRO A 55 4.55 9.09 13.02
N PRO A 56 4.91 9.50 14.26
CA PRO A 56 3.98 9.53 15.37
C PRO A 56 2.74 10.38 15.09
N GLY A 57 1.57 9.90 15.46
CA GLY A 57 0.28 10.59 15.27
C GLY A 57 -0.25 10.59 13.83
N CYS A 58 0.45 9.97 12.90
CA CYS A 58 -0.02 9.78 11.53
C CYS A 58 -0.90 8.53 11.41
N SER A 59 -1.67 8.50 10.32
CA SER A 59 -2.48 7.35 9.93
C SER A 59 -1.62 6.10 9.75
N VAL A 60 -2.10 4.94 10.24
CA VAL A 60 -1.48 3.64 9.98
C VAL A 60 -1.48 3.28 8.50
N MET A 61 -2.29 3.96 7.67
CA MET A 61 -2.28 3.80 6.22
C MET A 61 -0.92 4.12 5.60
N LEU A 62 -0.06 4.88 6.28
CA LEU A 62 1.32 5.10 5.81
C LEU A 62 2.16 3.82 5.76
N SER A 63 1.74 2.76 6.44
CA SER A 63 2.39 1.43 6.36
C SER A 63 2.29 0.77 4.98
N ILE A 64 1.39 1.25 4.09
CA ILE A 64 1.31 0.77 2.71
C ILE A 64 2.38 1.38 1.79
N LEU A 65 3.06 2.43 2.23
CA LEU A 65 4.04 3.13 1.40
C LEU A 65 5.25 2.27 0.99
N PRO A 66 5.85 1.42 1.87
CA PRO A 66 6.98 0.61 1.45
C PRO A 66 6.69 -0.26 0.22
N PRO A 67 5.67 -1.12 0.20
CA PRO A 67 5.38 -1.92 -0.99
C PRO A 67 5.02 -1.08 -2.22
N ILE A 68 4.43 0.12 -2.06
CA ILE A 68 4.19 1.04 -3.16
C ILE A 68 5.50 1.64 -3.65
N ASN A 69 6.34 2.13 -2.74
CA ASN A 69 7.63 2.74 -3.06
C ASN A 69 8.56 1.75 -3.78
N ASP A 70 8.56 0.48 -3.35
CA ASP A 70 9.45 -0.56 -3.83
C ASP A 70 8.89 -1.35 -5.02
N GLY A 71 7.73 -0.96 -5.52
CA GLY A 71 7.11 -1.53 -6.70
C GLY A 71 7.98 -1.41 -7.97
N PRO A 72 7.58 -2.07 -9.06
CA PRO A 72 8.35 -2.14 -10.31
C PRO A 72 8.25 -0.81 -11.11
N TRP A 73 8.80 0.26 -10.55
CA TRP A 73 8.89 1.56 -11.21
C TRP A 73 9.93 1.52 -12.34
N ARG A 74 9.69 2.31 -13.40
CA ARG A 74 10.65 2.44 -14.51
C ARG A 74 12.01 2.95 -14.03
N ASP A 75 12.01 3.92 -13.12
CA ASP A 75 13.19 4.53 -12.50
C ASP A 75 12.78 5.37 -11.28
N ASP A 76 13.75 5.91 -10.53
CA ASP A 76 13.50 6.73 -9.34
C ASP A 76 12.80 8.06 -9.65
N ALA A 77 13.03 8.63 -10.83
CA ALA A 77 12.35 9.84 -11.26
C ALA A 77 10.86 9.59 -11.48
N HIS A 78 10.51 8.51 -12.17
CA HIS A 78 9.11 8.10 -12.38
C HIS A 78 8.41 7.75 -11.05
N ARG A 79 9.07 7.01 -10.16
CA ARG A 79 8.57 6.77 -8.80
C ARG A 79 8.23 8.08 -8.09
N THR A 80 9.17 9.01 -8.10
CA THR A 80 9.02 10.32 -7.46
C THR A 80 7.88 11.12 -8.07
N GLU A 81 7.78 11.18 -9.38
CA GLU A 81 6.71 11.87 -10.11
C GLU A 81 5.32 11.36 -9.68
N VAL A 82 5.16 10.03 -9.60
CA VAL A 82 3.85 9.43 -9.29
C VAL A 82 3.50 9.54 -7.80
N ILE A 83 4.47 9.32 -6.89
CA ILE A 83 4.17 9.26 -5.44
C ILE A 83 4.12 10.66 -4.80
N ARG A 84 4.99 11.58 -5.21
CA ARG A 84 5.14 12.92 -4.60
C ARG A 84 3.82 13.68 -4.41
N PRO A 85 2.87 13.74 -5.37
CA PRO A 85 1.62 14.48 -5.21
C PRO A 85 0.74 14.01 -4.04
N TYR A 86 0.98 12.80 -3.54
CA TYR A 86 0.23 12.19 -2.46
C TYR A 86 0.87 12.38 -1.08
N LEU A 87 2.19 12.63 -0.99
CA LEU A 87 2.92 12.64 0.28
C LEU A 87 2.32 13.64 1.29
N ARG A 88 2.08 14.88 0.88
CA ARG A 88 1.45 15.89 1.75
C ARG A 88 0.03 15.51 2.15
N LYS A 89 -0.75 14.93 1.24
CA LYS A 89 -2.10 14.44 1.52
C LYS A 89 -2.09 13.30 2.51
N MET A 90 -1.12 12.40 2.43
CA MET A 90 -0.95 11.28 3.35
C MET A 90 -0.65 11.72 4.78
N LEU A 91 0.14 12.79 4.97
CA LEU A 91 0.35 13.38 6.30
C LEU A 91 -0.93 13.98 6.90
N LEU A 92 -1.86 14.40 6.06
CA LEU A 92 -3.14 14.98 6.49
C LEU A 92 -4.24 13.95 6.72
N LEU A 93 -3.97 12.64 6.53
CA LEU A 93 -4.95 11.60 6.79
C LEU A 93 -5.34 11.62 8.28
N ASP A 94 -6.65 11.66 8.54
CA ASP A 94 -7.18 11.55 9.90
C ASP A 94 -7.14 10.09 10.36
N PRO A 95 -6.36 9.73 11.40
CA PRO A 95 -6.30 8.36 11.91
C PRO A 95 -7.66 7.81 12.37
N ALA A 96 -8.61 8.68 12.75
CA ALA A 96 -9.96 8.25 13.13
C ALA A 96 -10.73 7.58 11.98
N LEU A 97 -10.29 7.78 10.75
CA LEU A 97 -10.90 7.18 9.55
C LEU A 97 -10.12 5.97 9.01
N ASP A 98 -9.11 5.48 9.72
CA ASP A 98 -8.24 4.41 9.23
C ASP A 98 -8.99 3.10 9.02
N GLU A 99 -9.90 2.74 9.94
CA GLU A 99 -10.72 1.54 9.78
C GLU A 99 -11.56 1.60 8.50
N LYS A 100 -12.26 2.72 8.26
CA LYS A 100 -13.05 2.93 7.05
C LYS A 100 -12.20 2.85 5.78
N ARG A 101 -11.01 3.45 5.79
CA ARG A 101 -10.08 3.40 4.65
C ARG A 101 -9.55 1.99 4.40
N THR A 102 -9.29 1.24 5.47
CA THR A 102 -8.85 -0.15 5.37
C THR A 102 -9.88 -0.99 4.64
N TYR A 103 -11.16 -0.91 5.02
CA TYR A 103 -12.21 -1.65 4.30
C TYR A 103 -12.39 -1.16 2.87
N ALA A 104 -12.30 0.14 2.60
CA ALA A 104 -12.36 0.66 1.24
C ALA A 104 -11.19 0.16 0.37
N LEU A 105 -9.99 0.02 0.94
CA LEU A 105 -8.83 -0.55 0.25
C LEU A 105 -9.04 -2.05 -0.01
N ILE A 106 -9.51 -2.80 0.99
CA ILE A 106 -9.84 -4.21 0.85
C ILE A 106 -10.89 -4.41 -0.24
N ASP A 107 -11.97 -3.62 -0.22
CA ASP A 107 -13.03 -3.66 -1.24
C ASP A 107 -12.45 -3.44 -2.64
N HIS A 108 -11.63 -2.40 -2.80
CA HIS A 108 -11.01 -2.09 -4.10
C HIS A 108 -10.10 -3.23 -4.59
N VAL A 109 -9.28 -3.80 -3.72
CA VAL A 109 -8.40 -4.92 -4.10
C VAL A 109 -9.21 -6.14 -4.51
N TYR A 110 -10.21 -6.53 -3.73
CA TYR A 110 -11.00 -7.74 -3.99
C TYR A 110 -11.93 -7.62 -5.20
N ARG A 111 -12.54 -6.45 -5.41
CA ARG A 111 -13.56 -6.27 -6.45
C ARG A 111 -13.05 -5.66 -7.75
N ASN A 112 -11.83 -5.13 -7.75
CA ASN A 112 -11.24 -4.51 -8.93
C ASN A 112 -9.88 -5.12 -9.27
N VAL A 113 -8.90 -5.09 -8.37
CA VAL A 113 -7.53 -5.51 -8.70
C VAL A 113 -7.41 -7.02 -8.92
N LEU A 114 -7.90 -7.83 -7.98
CA LEU A 114 -7.80 -9.29 -8.07
C LEU A 114 -8.58 -9.87 -9.26
N PRO A 115 -9.79 -9.39 -9.62
CA PRO A 115 -10.44 -9.81 -10.85
C PRO A 115 -9.61 -9.62 -12.10
N ASP A 116 -8.93 -8.48 -12.23
CA ASP A 116 -8.07 -8.20 -13.40
C ASP A 116 -6.86 -9.13 -13.43
N VAL A 117 -6.29 -9.46 -12.26
CA VAL A 117 -5.24 -10.50 -12.15
C VAL A 117 -5.80 -11.87 -12.54
N CYS A 118 -7.01 -12.22 -12.11
CA CYS A 118 -7.66 -13.47 -12.49
C CYS A 118 -7.86 -13.56 -14.01
N ASP A 119 -8.30 -12.49 -14.64
CA ASP A 119 -8.50 -12.45 -16.09
C ASP A 119 -7.16 -12.63 -16.84
N ALA A 120 -6.12 -11.93 -16.38
CA ALA A 120 -4.76 -12.07 -16.94
C ALA A 120 -4.23 -13.51 -16.83
N LEU A 121 -4.62 -14.23 -15.76
CA LEU A 121 -4.28 -15.64 -15.52
C LEU A 121 -5.26 -16.62 -16.15
N LYS A 122 -6.27 -16.15 -16.91
CA LYS A 122 -7.35 -16.96 -17.54
C LYS A 122 -8.19 -17.72 -16.49
N LEU A 123 -8.44 -17.09 -15.36
CA LEU A 123 -9.26 -17.59 -14.26
C LEU A 123 -10.62 -16.87 -14.22
N ASP A 124 -11.30 -16.76 -15.37
CA ASP A 124 -12.48 -15.91 -15.61
C ASP A 124 -13.62 -16.13 -14.60
N LYS A 125 -13.85 -17.40 -14.20
CA LYS A 125 -14.88 -17.72 -13.19
C LYS A 125 -14.57 -17.11 -11.82
N HIS A 126 -13.29 -17.06 -11.43
CA HIS A 126 -12.84 -16.46 -10.18
C HIS A 126 -12.91 -14.93 -10.25
N GLY A 127 -12.48 -14.35 -11.37
CA GLY A 127 -12.61 -12.91 -11.61
C GLY A 127 -14.07 -12.45 -11.56
N SER A 128 -14.99 -13.19 -12.21
CA SER A 128 -16.42 -12.90 -12.18
C SER A 128 -17.02 -13.02 -10.77
N ALA A 129 -16.63 -14.05 -9.99
CA ALA A 129 -17.11 -14.23 -8.62
C ALA A 129 -16.63 -13.09 -7.69
N LEU A 130 -15.39 -12.64 -7.85
CA LEU A 130 -14.85 -11.50 -7.10
C LEU A 130 -15.58 -10.19 -7.43
N ARG A 131 -15.85 -9.91 -8.71
CA ARG A 131 -16.62 -8.73 -9.12
C ARG A 131 -18.06 -8.73 -8.61
N ALA A 132 -18.64 -9.91 -8.40
CA ALA A 132 -20.00 -10.07 -7.89
C ALA A 132 -20.12 -9.93 -6.37
N LEU A 133 -19.02 -9.81 -5.62
CA LEU A 133 -19.06 -9.59 -4.18
C LEU A 133 -19.81 -8.30 -3.83
N ALA A 134 -20.60 -8.36 -2.76
CA ALA A 134 -21.16 -7.14 -2.16
C ALA A 134 -20.06 -6.21 -1.65
N PRO A 135 -20.29 -4.89 -1.57
CA PRO A 135 -19.31 -3.95 -1.04
C PRO A 135 -18.81 -4.33 0.34
N ILE A 136 -17.48 -4.25 0.53
CA ILE A 136 -16.81 -4.54 1.79
C ILE A 136 -16.60 -3.22 2.53
N VAL A 137 -17.43 -2.98 3.55
CA VAL A 137 -17.47 -1.69 4.26
C VAL A 137 -17.13 -1.79 5.75
N ASP A 138 -17.10 -3.02 6.29
CA ASP A 138 -16.82 -3.34 7.69
C ASP A 138 -16.34 -4.79 7.84
N HIS A 139 -16.05 -5.17 9.08
CA HIS A 139 -15.59 -6.51 9.41
C HIS A 139 -16.60 -7.61 9.01
N GLN A 140 -17.89 -7.35 9.21
CA GLN A 140 -18.93 -8.34 8.92
C GLN A 140 -19.07 -8.59 7.41
N SER A 141 -19.07 -7.55 6.59
CA SER A 141 -19.07 -7.66 5.13
C SER A 141 -17.79 -8.31 4.60
N ALA A 142 -16.63 -8.08 5.22
CA ALA A 142 -15.39 -8.76 4.88
C ALA A 142 -15.47 -10.28 5.16
N LEU A 143 -16.03 -10.68 6.31
CA LEU A 143 -16.26 -12.10 6.61
C LEU A 143 -17.27 -12.74 5.65
N ALA A 144 -18.34 -12.01 5.29
CA ALA A 144 -19.33 -12.50 4.32
C ALA A 144 -18.71 -12.70 2.93
N ALA A 145 -17.85 -11.79 2.49
CA ALA A 145 -17.10 -11.92 1.23
C ALA A 145 -16.18 -13.14 1.23
N LEU A 146 -15.45 -13.39 2.32
CA LEU A 146 -14.62 -14.59 2.49
C LEU A 146 -15.46 -15.87 2.46
N ALA A 147 -16.61 -15.90 3.14
CA ALA A 147 -17.51 -17.04 3.14
C ALA A 147 -18.08 -17.32 1.75
N ALA A 148 -18.47 -16.29 1.00
CA ALA A 148 -18.97 -16.42 -0.37
C ALA A 148 -17.90 -16.98 -1.32
N LEU A 149 -16.66 -16.50 -1.23
CA LEU A 149 -15.53 -17.04 -1.98
C LEU A 149 -15.24 -18.50 -1.62
N ALA A 150 -15.29 -18.81 -0.32
CA ALA A 150 -15.09 -20.18 0.16
C ALA A 150 -16.17 -21.15 -0.33
N ALA A 151 -17.42 -20.71 -0.44
CA ALA A 151 -18.53 -21.52 -0.93
C ALA A 151 -18.49 -21.74 -2.44
N SER A 152 -17.93 -20.79 -3.20
CA SER A 152 -17.84 -20.87 -4.67
C SER A 152 -16.73 -21.81 -5.16
N ALA A 153 -15.78 -22.17 -4.30
CA ALA A 153 -14.67 -23.05 -4.64
C ALA A 153 -15.05 -24.52 -4.38
N THR A 154 -15.07 -25.35 -5.43
CA THR A 154 -15.11 -26.81 -5.25
C THR A 154 -13.83 -27.26 -4.53
N LEU A 155 -13.90 -28.37 -3.74
CA LEU A 155 -12.77 -28.89 -2.96
C LEU A 155 -11.50 -29.07 -3.81
N ASP A 156 -11.66 -29.58 -5.03
CA ASP A 156 -10.55 -29.83 -5.98
C ASP A 156 -9.97 -28.52 -6.53
N ALA A 157 -10.82 -27.51 -6.80
CA ALA A 157 -10.39 -26.19 -7.21
C ALA A 157 -9.69 -25.42 -6.05
N ARG A 158 -10.06 -25.71 -4.80
CA ARG A 158 -9.40 -25.13 -3.61
C ARG A 158 -7.96 -25.60 -3.46
N ALA A 159 -7.71 -26.90 -3.57
CA ALA A 159 -6.37 -27.46 -3.41
C ALA A 159 -5.44 -26.96 -4.54
N ALA A 160 -5.90 -27.04 -5.78
CA ALA A 160 -5.12 -26.61 -6.94
C ALA A 160 -4.93 -25.07 -7.00
N SER A 161 -5.92 -24.29 -6.59
CA SER A 161 -5.85 -22.83 -6.52
C SER A 161 -4.96 -22.38 -5.37
N TRP A 162 -5.06 -23.02 -4.20
CA TRP A 162 -4.20 -22.74 -3.06
C TRP A 162 -2.73 -23.05 -3.37
N GLU A 163 -2.45 -24.25 -3.89
CA GLU A 163 -1.08 -24.65 -4.25
C GLU A 163 -0.49 -23.71 -5.31
N ARG A 164 -1.27 -23.34 -6.34
CA ARG A 164 -0.84 -22.41 -7.37
C ARG A 164 -0.63 -21.01 -6.82
N GLY A 165 -1.55 -20.51 -5.97
CA GLY A 165 -1.43 -19.21 -5.29
C GLY A 165 -0.19 -19.15 -4.38
N VAL A 166 0.04 -20.21 -3.59
CA VAL A 166 1.24 -20.33 -2.75
C VAL A 166 2.51 -20.35 -3.62
N ARG A 167 2.54 -21.09 -4.73
CA ARG A 167 3.69 -21.08 -5.66
C ARG A 167 3.93 -19.70 -6.24
N ILE A 168 2.90 -19.00 -6.72
CA ILE A 168 3.04 -17.64 -7.25
C ILE A 168 3.59 -16.68 -6.17
N VAL A 169 3.06 -16.75 -4.96
CA VAL A 169 3.54 -15.91 -3.85
C VAL A 169 4.99 -16.27 -3.47
N LEU A 170 5.31 -17.56 -3.40
CA LEU A 170 6.68 -18.02 -3.11
C LEU A 170 7.64 -17.65 -4.25
N ASP A 171 7.22 -17.80 -5.49
CA ASP A 171 8.01 -17.39 -6.65
C ASP A 171 8.26 -15.87 -6.63
N LEU A 172 7.24 -15.06 -6.33
CA LEU A 172 7.37 -13.60 -6.21
C LEU A 172 8.27 -13.18 -5.03
N ILE A 173 8.24 -13.93 -3.91
CA ILE A 173 9.06 -13.65 -2.74
C ILE A 173 10.48 -14.19 -2.90
N CYS A 174 10.66 -15.31 -3.60
CA CYS A 174 11.94 -16.03 -3.72
C CYS A 174 12.65 -15.81 -5.05
N THR A 175 12.10 -15.02 -5.97
CA THR A 175 12.87 -14.57 -7.15
C THR A 175 13.90 -13.54 -6.68
N GLU A 176 15.02 -14.04 -6.16
CA GLU A 176 16.26 -13.26 -6.07
C GLU A 176 16.82 -13.14 -7.48
N GLU A 177 16.85 -11.94 -8.03
CA GLU A 177 17.85 -11.54 -9.03
C GLU A 177 18.79 -10.52 -8.42
#